data_8f0b9e92c32e7dae905a31e26140bbf1
#
_entry.id   8f0b9e92c32e7dae905a31e26140bbf1
#
_cell.length_a   1.000
_cell.length_b   1.000
_cell.length_c   1.000
_cell.angle_alpha   90.00
_cell.angle_beta   90.00
_cell.angle_gamma   90.00
#
_symmetry.space_group_name_H-M   'P 1'
#
loop_
_entity.id
_entity.type
_entity.pdbx_description
1 polymer ?
#
loop_
_entity_poly.entity_id
_entity_poly.type
_entity_poly.pdbx_seq_one_letter_code
_entity_poly.pdbx_strand_id
1 'polypeptide(L)'
;MKSLKKQRRIQIIAVAAVALAGSTALIGYAMRDGINFFRPPSEVVAAMPPPTEVFRIGGLVEEGTLMRGQGETVTFHVTDGGASVPVAYTGVLPDLFGEGEGMVGTGSMIDGTFVATEILARHDETYMPKEVTDALKEQGVWQHGEGGPEAGG
;
A
#
# COMPACT_ATOMS: atom_id res chain seq x y z
N MET A 1 -21.31 55.79 16.43
CA MET A 1 -20.29 55.01 17.16
C MET A 1 -20.56 53.54 16.92
N LYS A 2 -19.65 52.88 16.21
CA LYS A 2 -19.71 51.44 16.11
C LYS A 2 -19.38 50.89 17.49
N SER A 3 -20.30 50.16 18.11
CA SER A 3 -20.09 49.67 19.46
C SER A 3 -18.90 48.70 19.47
N LEU A 4 -18.01 48.89 20.43
CA LEU A 4 -16.84 48.02 20.67
C LEU A 4 -17.22 46.53 20.71
N LYS A 5 -18.44 46.23 21.14
CA LYS A 5 -19.01 44.88 21.16
C LYS A 5 -19.16 44.27 19.75
N LYS A 6 -19.55 45.10 18.76
CA LYS A 6 -19.70 44.65 17.39
C LYS A 6 -18.37 44.38 16.73
N GLN A 7 -17.38 45.24 16.98
CA GLN A 7 -16.01 45.02 16.46
C GLN A 7 -15.37 43.78 17.04
N ARG A 8 -15.50 43.52 18.34
CA ARG A 8 -14.99 42.29 18.97
C ARG A 8 -15.65 41.04 18.41
N ARG A 9 -16.94 41.06 18.15
CA ARG A 9 -17.63 39.92 17.51
C ARG A 9 -17.11 39.66 16.10
N ILE A 10 -16.88 40.69 15.31
CA ILE A 10 -16.36 40.57 13.96
C ILE A 10 -14.90 40.02 14.01
N GLN A 11 -14.10 40.51 14.93
CA GLN A 11 -12.74 40.00 15.12
C GLN A 11 -12.72 38.53 15.52
N ILE A 12 -13.55 38.11 16.42
CA ILE A 12 -13.66 36.71 16.86
C ILE A 12 -14.09 35.81 15.70
N ILE A 13 -15.09 36.24 14.93
CA ILE A 13 -15.57 35.52 13.76
C ILE A 13 -14.49 35.43 12.70
N ALA A 14 -13.73 36.49 12.45
CA ALA A 14 -12.64 36.52 11.49
C ALA A 14 -11.52 35.57 11.92
N VAL A 15 -11.11 35.59 13.19
CA VAL A 15 -10.10 34.70 13.73
C VAL A 15 -10.56 33.25 13.67
N ALA A 16 -11.81 32.97 14.02
CA ALA A 16 -12.38 31.63 13.92
C ALA A 16 -12.44 31.13 12.46
N ALA A 17 -12.80 31.99 11.52
CA ALA A 17 -12.81 31.66 10.09
C ALA A 17 -11.41 31.33 9.55
N VAL A 18 -10.42 32.12 9.91
CA VAL A 18 -9.02 31.89 9.54
C VAL A 18 -8.49 30.58 10.16
N ALA A 19 -8.79 30.34 11.44
CA ALA A 19 -8.40 29.11 12.12
C ALA A 19 -9.05 27.88 11.48
N LEU A 20 -10.32 27.96 11.11
CA LEU A 20 -11.04 26.88 10.44
C LEU A 20 -10.46 26.60 9.04
N ALA A 21 -10.21 27.64 8.27
CA ALA A 21 -9.61 27.53 6.95
C ALA A 21 -8.19 26.92 7.02
N GLY A 22 -7.36 27.39 7.97
CA GLY A 22 -6.03 26.85 8.20
C GLY A 22 -6.06 25.38 8.64
N SER A 23 -6.96 25.02 9.55
CA SER A 23 -7.14 23.63 10.00
C SER A 23 -7.58 22.72 8.85
N THR A 24 -8.51 23.15 8.02
CA THR A 24 -8.98 22.41 6.86
C THR A 24 -7.85 22.20 5.85
N ALA A 25 -7.06 23.23 5.60
CA ALA A 25 -5.90 23.15 4.71
C ALA A 25 -4.84 22.17 5.25
N LEU A 26 -4.55 22.20 6.55
CA LEU A 26 -3.61 21.30 7.20
C LEU A 26 -4.10 19.84 7.17
N ILE A 27 -5.37 19.61 7.43
CA ILE A 27 -5.98 18.28 7.34
C ILE A 27 -5.89 17.76 5.90
N GLY A 28 -6.24 18.59 4.92
CA GLY A 28 -6.12 18.24 3.51
C GLY A 28 -4.69 17.91 3.10
N TYR A 29 -3.72 18.68 3.57
CA TYR A 29 -2.30 18.44 3.32
C TYR A 29 -1.82 17.14 3.98
N ALA A 30 -2.19 16.92 5.24
CA ALA A 30 -1.83 15.70 5.96
C ALA A 30 -2.46 14.45 5.34
N MET A 31 -3.66 14.56 4.82
CA MET A 31 -4.34 13.45 4.16
C MET A 31 -3.76 13.11 2.78
N ARG A 32 -2.99 13.99 2.17
CA ARG A 32 -2.33 13.68 0.88
C ARG A 32 -1.34 12.52 1.00
N ASP A 33 -0.66 12.43 2.14
CA ASP A 33 0.37 11.42 2.38
C ASP A 33 -0.11 10.27 3.29
N GLY A 34 -1.32 10.38 3.83
CA GLY A 34 -1.76 9.52 4.95
C GLY A 34 -2.64 8.34 4.58
N ILE A 35 -3.20 8.29 3.39
CA ILE A 35 -4.07 7.19 3.01
C ILE A 35 -3.35 6.31 1.99
N ASN A 36 -2.51 5.44 2.50
CA ASN A 36 -1.92 4.39 1.69
C ASN A 36 -2.97 3.32 1.46
N PHE A 37 -3.73 3.47 0.39
CA PHE A 37 -4.68 2.46 -0.03
C PHE A 37 -3.95 1.16 -0.34
N PHE A 38 -4.50 0.07 0.16
CA PHE A 38 -4.03 -1.26 -0.22
C PHE A 38 -4.70 -1.66 -1.54
N ARG A 39 -3.88 -2.06 -2.50
CA ARG A 39 -4.37 -2.56 -3.79
C ARG A 39 -3.72 -3.91 -4.10
N PRO A 40 -4.50 -4.94 -4.42
CA PRO A 40 -3.93 -6.17 -4.95
C PRO A 40 -3.43 -5.98 -6.39
N PRO A 41 -2.49 -6.82 -6.87
CA PRO A 41 -1.96 -6.72 -8.23
C PRO A 41 -3.01 -6.66 -9.34
N SER A 42 -4.08 -7.44 -9.23
CA SER A 42 -5.18 -7.43 -10.21
C SER A 42 -5.84 -6.05 -10.32
N GLU A 43 -6.05 -5.38 -9.20
CA GLU A 43 -6.62 -4.04 -9.18
C GLU A 43 -5.67 -3.00 -9.76
N VAL A 44 -4.39 -3.12 -9.47
CA VAL A 44 -3.36 -2.21 -10.00
C VAL A 44 -3.30 -2.30 -11.53
N VAL A 45 -3.33 -3.50 -12.07
CA VAL A 45 -3.35 -3.71 -13.52
C VAL A 45 -4.62 -3.15 -14.15
N ALA A 46 -5.76 -3.34 -13.52
CA ALA A 46 -7.05 -2.87 -14.02
C ALA A 46 -7.22 -1.35 -13.92
N ALA A 47 -6.81 -0.76 -12.80
CA ALA A 47 -7.00 0.67 -12.52
C ALA A 47 -5.89 1.56 -13.09
N MET A 48 -4.70 1.04 -13.29
CA MET A 48 -3.52 1.78 -13.77
C MET A 48 -3.34 3.12 -13.04
N PRO A 49 -3.07 3.09 -11.71
CA PRO A 49 -3.00 4.32 -10.93
C PRO A 49 -1.90 5.26 -11.44
N PRO A 50 -2.10 6.58 -11.33
CA PRO A 50 -1.12 7.55 -11.81
C PRO A 50 0.17 7.52 -10.98
N PRO A 51 1.32 7.96 -11.55
CA PRO A 51 2.60 7.97 -10.84
C PRO A 51 2.63 8.82 -9.57
N THR A 52 1.70 9.75 -9.46
CA THR A 52 1.56 10.64 -8.29
C THR A 52 0.86 9.98 -7.11
N GLU A 53 0.19 8.85 -7.33
CA GLU A 53 -0.51 8.13 -6.27
C GLU A 53 0.45 7.15 -5.58
N VAL A 54 0.60 7.33 -4.27
CA VAL A 54 1.34 6.38 -3.41
C VAL A 54 0.33 5.44 -2.78
N PHE A 55 0.56 4.14 -2.92
CA PHE A 55 -0.31 3.12 -2.38
C PHE A 55 0.50 1.91 -1.90
N ARG A 56 -0.17 0.98 -1.26
CA ARG A 56 0.43 -0.27 -0.81
C ARG A 56 -0.03 -1.40 -1.72
N ILE A 57 0.94 -2.14 -2.24
CA ILE A 57 0.68 -3.36 -3.00
C ILE A 57 1.04 -4.56 -2.13
N GLY A 58 0.24 -5.58 -2.18
CA GLY A 58 0.51 -6.81 -1.43
C GLY A 58 0.12 -8.04 -2.23
N GLY A 59 0.87 -9.09 -2.03
CA GLY A 59 0.67 -10.36 -2.70
C GLY A 59 1.83 -11.30 -2.42
N LEU A 60 1.99 -12.29 -3.26
CA LEU A 60 3.09 -13.23 -3.21
C LEU A 60 4.18 -12.82 -4.20
N VAL A 61 5.42 -12.99 -3.81
CA VAL A 61 6.55 -12.84 -4.73
C VAL A 61 6.52 -14.03 -5.70
N GLU A 62 6.36 -13.74 -6.97
CA GLU A 62 6.27 -14.77 -8.00
C GLU A 62 7.59 -15.51 -8.15
N GLU A 63 7.55 -16.83 -8.12
CA GLU A 63 8.74 -17.67 -8.25
C GLU A 63 9.41 -17.50 -9.61
N GLY A 64 10.73 -17.48 -9.62
CA GLY A 64 11.54 -17.33 -10.83
C GLY A 64 11.65 -15.89 -11.35
N THR A 65 11.09 -14.91 -10.64
CA THR A 65 11.09 -13.50 -11.08
C THR A 65 12.08 -12.62 -10.30
N LEU A 66 12.58 -13.10 -9.17
CA LEU A 66 13.49 -12.31 -8.33
C LEU A 66 14.86 -12.20 -9.01
N MET A 67 15.20 -10.98 -9.40
CA MET A 67 16.48 -10.66 -10.00
C MET A 67 17.20 -9.61 -9.17
N ARG A 68 18.41 -9.91 -8.77
CA ARG A 68 19.29 -8.95 -8.13
C ARG A 68 20.10 -8.26 -9.20
N GLY A 69 19.81 -6.97 -9.41
CA GLY A 69 20.56 -6.16 -10.37
C GLY A 69 21.96 -5.81 -9.87
N GLN A 70 22.68 -5.05 -10.68
CA GLN A 70 23.94 -4.46 -10.23
C GLN A 70 23.66 -3.38 -9.19
N GLY A 71 24.28 -3.50 -8.03
CA GLY A 71 24.05 -2.62 -6.89
C GLY A 71 22.93 -3.12 -5.98
N GLU A 72 22.22 -2.17 -5.33
CA GLU A 72 21.19 -2.46 -4.35
C GLU A 72 19.78 -2.61 -4.92
N THR A 73 19.64 -2.52 -6.25
CA THR A 73 18.33 -2.60 -6.90
C THR A 73 17.94 -4.06 -7.13
N VAL A 74 16.75 -4.41 -6.67
CA VAL A 74 16.16 -5.73 -6.83
C VAL A 74 14.85 -5.59 -7.60
N THR A 75 14.62 -6.48 -8.54
CA THR A 75 13.37 -6.54 -9.31
C THR A 75 12.72 -7.91 -9.14
N PHE A 76 11.41 -7.91 -9.07
CA PHE A 76 10.61 -9.13 -8.94
C PHE A 76 9.17 -8.82 -9.37
N HIS A 77 8.36 -9.85 -9.45
CA HIS A 77 6.93 -9.70 -9.71
C HIS A 77 6.13 -10.07 -8.47
N VAL A 78 5.10 -9.30 -8.20
CA VAL A 78 4.12 -9.58 -7.15
C VAL A 78 2.83 -10.03 -7.82
N THR A 79 2.28 -11.12 -7.36
CA THR A 79 1.06 -11.69 -7.92
C THR A 79 0.02 -11.96 -6.83
N ASP A 80 -1.25 -11.85 -7.21
CA ASP A 80 -2.38 -12.33 -6.42
C ASP A 80 -3.01 -13.60 -7.04
N GLY A 81 -2.35 -14.17 -8.03
CA GLY A 81 -2.82 -15.30 -8.81
C GLY A 81 -3.61 -14.94 -10.06
N GLY A 82 -4.13 -13.72 -10.14
CA GLY A 82 -4.89 -13.24 -11.30
C GLY A 82 -4.10 -12.30 -12.20
N ALA A 83 -3.19 -11.54 -11.60
CA ALA A 83 -2.31 -10.63 -12.32
C ALA A 83 -0.95 -10.54 -11.63
N SER A 84 0.05 -10.14 -12.37
CA SER A 84 1.39 -9.88 -11.86
C SER A 84 1.79 -8.45 -12.14
N VAL A 85 2.42 -7.81 -11.16
CA VAL A 85 2.94 -6.45 -11.29
C VAL A 85 4.45 -6.49 -11.09
N PRO A 86 5.25 -5.97 -12.04
CA PRO A 86 6.69 -5.85 -11.84
C PRO A 86 6.99 -4.81 -10.76
N VAL A 87 7.88 -5.14 -9.86
CA VAL A 87 8.30 -4.30 -8.73
C VAL A 87 9.80 -4.06 -8.82
N ALA A 88 10.21 -2.83 -8.60
CA ALA A 88 11.60 -2.44 -8.44
C ALA A 88 11.81 -1.82 -7.06
N TYR A 89 12.82 -2.27 -6.35
CA TYR A 89 13.16 -1.77 -5.03
C TYR A 89 14.67 -1.56 -4.92
N THR A 90 15.07 -0.41 -4.42
CA THR A 90 16.46 -0.10 -4.14
C THR A 90 16.64 0.02 -2.64
N GLY A 91 17.47 -0.83 -2.07
CA GLY A 91 17.74 -0.87 -0.65
C GLY A 91 17.95 -2.28 -0.13
N VAL A 92 17.98 -2.41 1.19
CA VAL A 92 18.16 -3.69 1.87
C VAL A 92 16.81 -4.39 2.02
N LEU A 93 16.71 -5.59 1.50
CA LEU A 93 15.51 -6.41 1.68
C LEU A 93 15.46 -7.03 3.08
N PRO A 94 14.25 -7.22 3.65
CA PRO A 94 14.09 -7.97 4.88
C PRO A 94 14.63 -9.40 4.76
N ASP A 95 15.13 -9.95 5.85
CA ASP A 95 15.69 -11.32 5.88
C ASP A 95 14.67 -12.39 5.45
N LEU A 96 13.39 -12.15 5.72
CA LEU A 96 12.32 -13.08 5.38
C LEU A 96 11.81 -12.92 3.94
N PHE A 97 12.34 -11.97 3.19
CA PHE A 97 11.94 -11.75 1.82
C PHE A 97 12.48 -12.85 0.90
N GLY A 98 11.61 -13.44 0.12
CA GLY A 98 11.98 -14.49 -0.83
C GLY A 98 10.86 -14.82 -1.79
N GLU A 99 11.18 -15.59 -2.81
CA GLU A 99 10.18 -16.07 -3.77
C GLU A 99 9.16 -16.98 -3.08
N GLY A 100 7.88 -16.83 -3.43
CA GLY A 100 6.78 -17.57 -2.82
C GLY A 100 6.31 -17.03 -1.48
N GLU A 101 7.00 -16.04 -0.93
CA GLU A 101 6.63 -15.41 0.34
C GLU A 101 5.69 -14.24 0.14
N GLY A 102 4.89 -13.96 1.17
CA GLY A 102 4.02 -12.79 1.19
C GLY A 102 4.81 -11.50 1.40
N MET A 103 4.46 -10.46 0.66
CA MET A 103 5.06 -9.15 0.82
C MET A 103 4.02 -8.04 0.75
N VAL A 104 4.33 -6.93 1.37
CA VAL A 104 3.62 -5.67 1.21
C VAL A 104 4.64 -4.59 0.90
N GLY A 105 4.47 -3.90 -0.21
CA GLY A 105 5.32 -2.79 -0.60
C GLY A 105 4.54 -1.48 -0.63
N THR A 106 5.20 -0.40 -0.28
CA THR A 106 4.67 0.97 -0.41
C THR A 106 5.42 1.68 -1.53
N GLY A 107 4.70 2.30 -2.43
CA GLY A 107 5.31 3.02 -3.56
C GLY A 107 4.27 3.49 -4.57
N SER A 108 4.72 3.69 -5.79
CA SER A 108 3.88 4.17 -6.89
C SER A 108 4.20 3.48 -8.20
N MET A 109 3.25 3.50 -9.13
CA MET A 109 3.46 2.97 -10.47
C MET A 109 4.17 4.00 -11.34
N ILE A 110 5.31 3.63 -11.89
CA ILE A 110 6.09 4.46 -12.81
C ILE A 110 6.42 3.62 -14.05
N ASP A 111 5.97 4.04 -15.21
CA ASP A 111 6.21 3.36 -16.48
C ASP A 111 5.88 1.85 -16.47
N GLY A 112 4.77 1.50 -15.83
CA GLY A 112 4.31 0.11 -15.74
C GLY A 112 5.01 -0.74 -14.68
N THR A 113 5.93 -0.16 -13.91
CA THR A 113 6.64 -0.82 -12.82
C THR A 113 6.29 -0.18 -11.49
N PHE A 114 5.99 -0.99 -10.49
CA PHE A 114 5.79 -0.48 -9.14
C PHE A 114 7.15 -0.22 -8.50
N VAL A 115 7.44 1.07 -8.29
CA VAL A 115 8.67 1.50 -7.62
C VAL A 115 8.40 1.58 -6.14
N ALA A 116 8.90 0.60 -5.40
CA ALA A 116 8.71 0.51 -3.96
C ALA A 116 9.73 1.40 -3.23
N THR A 117 9.24 2.11 -2.24
CA THR A 117 10.08 2.87 -1.28
C THR A 117 10.30 2.09 0.00
N GLU A 118 9.43 1.15 0.30
CA GLU A 118 9.50 0.29 1.47
C GLU A 118 8.93 -1.08 1.13
N ILE A 119 9.56 -2.13 1.61
CA ILE A 119 9.09 -3.51 1.47
C ILE A 119 9.07 -4.17 2.84
N LEU A 120 7.93 -4.78 3.16
CA LEU A 120 7.75 -5.63 4.32
C LEU A 120 7.50 -7.04 3.84
N ALA A 121 8.30 -7.98 4.33
CA ALA A 121 8.08 -9.40 4.11
C ALA A 121 7.38 -10.01 5.33
N ARG A 122 6.45 -10.91 5.09
CA ARG A 122 5.77 -11.62 6.15
C ARG A 122 5.99 -13.11 5.97
N HIS A 123 6.55 -13.71 6.98
CA HIS A 123 6.78 -15.15 7.01
C HIS A 123 5.62 -15.91 7.66
N ASP A 124 4.66 -15.21 8.20
CA ASP A 124 3.52 -15.84 8.83
C ASP A 124 2.47 -16.21 7.79
N GLU A 125 2.50 -17.43 7.33
CA GLU A 125 1.52 -17.99 6.39
C GLU A 125 0.09 -17.93 6.93
N THR A 126 -0.08 -17.78 8.23
CA THR A 126 -1.40 -17.69 8.87
C THR A 126 -1.95 -16.29 8.90
N TYR A 127 -1.10 -15.26 8.68
CA TYR A 127 -1.51 -13.87 8.71
C TYR A 127 -1.36 -13.19 7.35
N MET A 128 -2.27 -13.46 6.47
CA MET A 128 -2.51 -12.64 5.29
C MET A 128 -3.59 -11.60 5.60
N PRO A 129 -3.44 -10.36 5.13
CA PRO A 129 -4.57 -9.42 5.16
C PRO A 129 -5.80 -10.07 4.52
N LYS A 130 -6.94 -9.87 5.13
CA LYS A 130 -8.18 -10.51 4.69
C LYS A 130 -8.50 -10.22 3.23
N GLU A 131 -8.19 -9.00 2.78
CA GLU A 131 -8.40 -8.56 1.40
C GLU A 131 -7.59 -9.37 0.40
N VAL A 132 -6.35 -9.68 0.72
CA VAL A 132 -5.49 -10.53 -0.11
C VAL A 132 -5.96 -11.96 -0.11
N THR A 133 -6.32 -12.48 1.06
CA THR A 133 -6.83 -13.84 1.21
C THR A 133 -8.12 -14.04 0.41
N ASP A 134 -9.04 -13.08 0.49
CA ASP A 134 -10.30 -13.14 -0.24
C ASP A 134 -10.07 -13.07 -1.74
N ALA A 135 -9.17 -12.20 -2.22
CA ALA A 135 -8.82 -12.12 -3.62
C ALA A 135 -8.21 -13.42 -4.15
N LEU A 136 -7.32 -14.04 -3.39
CA LEU A 136 -6.70 -15.31 -3.75
C LEU A 136 -7.71 -16.46 -3.74
N LYS A 137 -8.66 -16.47 -2.82
CA LYS A 137 -9.75 -17.46 -2.77
C LYS A 137 -10.68 -17.35 -3.95
N GLU A 138 -11.06 -16.15 -4.34
CA GLU A 138 -11.91 -15.94 -5.52
C GLU A 138 -11.27 -16.47 -6.78
N GLN A 139 -9.96 -16.44 -6.86
CA GLN A 139 -9.22 -16.92 -8.01
C GLN A 139 -8.81 -18.40 -7.93
N GLY A 140 -9.18 -19.08 -6.83
CA GLY A 140 -8.87 -20.49 -6.64
C GLY A 140 -7.39 -20.81 -6.44
N VAL A 141 -6.55 -19.80 -6.25
CA VAL A 141 -5.10 -19.95 -6.05
C VAL A 141 -4.77 -20.17 -4.59
N TRP A 142 -5.53 -19.55 -3.71
CA TRP A 142 -5.37 -19.74 -2.28
C TRP A 142 -6.17 -20.96 -1.84
N GLN A 143 -5.48 -22.04 -1.59
CA GLN A 143 -6.03 -23.11 -0.77
C GLN A 143 -5.54 -22.85 0.63
N HIS A 144 -6.47 -22.47 1.48
CA HIS A 144 -6.21 -22.46 2.91
C HIS A 144 -5.57 -23.80 3.26
N GLY A 145 -4.49 -23.79 3.99
CA GLY A 145 -3.82 -24.99 4.41
C GLY A 145 -4.68 -25.90 5.31
N GLU A 146 -5.88 -26.19 4.83
CA GLU A 146 -6.73 -27.25 5.37
C GLU A 146 -6.19 -28.63 5.04
N GLY A 147 -4.95 -28.68 4.63
CA GLY A 147 -4.17 -29.87 4.70
C GLY A 147 -3.19 -29.84 5.84
N GLY A 148 -3.43 -29.05 6.86
CA GLY A 148 -2.83 -29.39 8.12
C GLY A 148 -3.17 -30.84 8.33
N PRO A 149 -2.17 -31.73 8.56
CA PRO A 149 -2.50 -33.10 8.80
C PRO A 149 -3.54 -33.07 9.91
N GLU A 150 -4.73 -33.42 9.56
CA GLU A 150 -5.51 -34.12 10.51
C GLU A 150 -4.53 -35.15 11.03
N ALA A 151 -3.90 -34.84 12.13
CA ALA A 151 -3.30 -35.86 12.91
C ALA A 151 -4.47 -36.76 13.30
N GLY A 152 -4.90 -37.49 12.33
CA GLY A 152 -5.81 -38.59 12.52
C GLY A 152 -5.14 -39.46 13.53
N GLY A 153 -5.76 -39.47 14.60
CA GLY A 153 -5.39 -40.11 15.85
C GLY A 153 -4.54 -41.29 15.80
#